data_cc5a5ce78eb9ddf5508fab5b3fd8c38c
#
_entry.id   cc5a5ce78eb9ddf5508fab5b3fd8c38c
#
_cell.length_a   1.000
_cell.length_b   1.000
_cell.length_c   1.000
_cell.angle_alpha   90.00
_cell.angle_beta   90.00
_cell.angle_gamma   90.00
#
_symmetry.space_group_name_H-M   'P 1'
#
loop_
_entity.id
_entity.type
_entity.pdbx_description
1 polymer ?
#
loop_
_entity_poly.entity_id
_entity_poly.type
_entity_poly.pdbx_seq_one_letter_code
_entity_poly.pdbx_strand_id
1 'polypeptide(L)'
;MSQSDCTGSLIKLWPVLLDHFIDLILDNYPVKSITKLGGLFSFGPWGDDVITITGQTLTLNDIEHRILRPIWNDPRTHYAVNCASLGCPNLQPQAFTSSNTEALLEQAASTFINSNKGVNIKGDKATLSSIYDWFAEDFKAQGGVIAHMAKYSPKLTGFAGKIDYDYDWALNKK
;
A
#
# COMPACT_ATOMS: atom_id res chain seq x y z
N MET A 1 -2.44 -2.48 25.98
CA MET A 1 -2.13 -2.95 24.62
C MET A 1 -1.24 -1.89 24.00
N SER A 2 -0.05 -2.23 23.52
CA SER A 2 0.86 -1.24 22.94
C SER A 2 0.36 -0.81 21.53
N GLN A 3 0.83 0.33 21.04
CA GLN A 3 0.50 0.81 19.69
C GLN A 3 0.91 -0.24 18.63
N SER A 4 2.05 -0.91 18.81
CA SER A 4 2.52 -1.99 17.97
C SER A 4 1.59 -3.22 17.96
N ASP A 5 0.95 -3.54 19.10
CA ASP A 5 0.01 -4.67 19.19
C ASP A 5 -1.25 -4.41 18.34
N CYS A 6 -1.77 -3.18 18.39
CA CYS A 6 -2.93 -2.79 17.60
C CYS A 6 -2.60 -2.74 16.09
N THR A 7 -1.49 -2.10 15.72
CA THR A 7 -1.05 -2.02 14.31
C THR A 7 -0.88 -3.41 13.71
N GLY A 8 -0.15 -4.29 14.40
CA GLY A 8 0.05 -5.67 13.96
C GLY A 8 -1.27 -6.44 13.80
N SER A 9 -2.25 -6.20 14.65
CA SER A 9 -3.56 -6.86 14.57
C SER A 9 -4.40 -6.39 13.39
N LEU A 10 -4.38 -5.09 13.07
CA LEU A 10 -5.14 -4.53 11.95
C LEU A 10 -4.50 -4.83 10.59
N ILE A 11 -3.16 -4.79 10.51
CA ILE A 11 -2.46 -5.21 9.28
C ILE A 11 -2.66 -6.71 9.02
N LYS A 12 -2.84 -7.55 10.05
CA LYS A 12 -3.22 -8.97 9.90
C LYS A 12 -4.57 -9.19 9.23
N LEU A 13 -5.51 -8.26 9.37
CA LEU A 13 -6.80 -8.36 8.70
C LEU A 13 -6.66 -8.16 7.19
N TRP A 14 -5.64 -7.45 6.71
CA TRP A 14 -5.46 -7.16 5.30
C TRP A 14 -5.29 -8.40 4.43
N PRO A 15 -4.48 -9.43 4.78
CA PRO A 15 -4.43 -10.68 4.01
C PRO A 15 -5.77 -11.43 3.97
N VAL A 16 -6.53 -11.46 5.06
CA VAL A 16 -7.87 -12.07 5.10
C VAL A 16 -8.83 -11.35 4.14
N LEU A 17 -8.69 -10.04 4.03
CA LEU A 17 -9.48 -9.22 3.12
C LEU A 17 -9.05 -9.38 1.65
N LEU A 18 -7.79 -9.79 1.40
CA LEU A 18 -7.30 -10.14 0.06
C LEU A 18 -7.93 -11.43 -0.47
N ASP A 19 -8.30 -12.38 0.38
CA ASP A 19 -9.03 -13.58 -0.04
C ASP A 19 -10.34 -13.17 -0.72
N HIS A 20 -11.04 -12.17 -0.19
CA HIS A 20 -12.22 -11.60 -0.84
C HIS A 20 -11.91 -11.04 -2.24
N PHE A 21 -10.77 -10.37 -2.44
CA PHE A 21 -10.36 -9.89 -3.76
C PHE A 21 -9.99 -11.03 -4.72
N ILE A 22 -9.39 -12.10 -4.20
CA ILE A 22 -9.06 -13.29 -5.00
C ILE A 22 -10.35 -13.93 -5.50
N ASP A 23 -11.32 -14.14 -4.62
CA ASP A 23 -12.62 -14.70 -4.98
C ASP A 23 -13.33 -13.81 -6.01
N LEU A 24 -13.36 -12.50 -5.76
CA LEU A 24 -13.98 -11.53 -6.68
C LEU A 24 -13.31 -11.54 -8.07
N ILE A 25 -11.98 -11.69 -8.14
CA ILE A 25 -11.24 -11.81 -9.38
C ILE A 25 -11.56 -13.12 -10.09
N LEU A 26 -11.63 -14.24 -9.35
CA LEU A 26 -11.93 -15.55 -9.90
C LEU A 26 -13.36 -15.61 -10.45
N ASP A 27 -14.32 -15.07 -9.74
CA ASP A 27 -15.73 -15.02 -10.13
C ASP A 27 -15.98 -14.16 -11.39
N ASN A 28 -15.12 -13.17 -11.63
CA ASN A 28 -15.21 -12.26 -12.77
C ASN A 28 -14.13 -12.50 -13.85
N TYR A 29 -13.46 -13.66 -13.82
CA TYR A 29 -12.43 -13.98 -14.81
C TYR A 29 -13.02 -14.13 -16.25
N PRO A 30 -12.35 -13.61 -17.30
CA PRO A 30 -11.05 -12.91 -17.32
C PRO A 30 -11.18 -11.41 -17.11
N VAL A 31 -10.70 -10.90 -15.97
CA VAL A 31 -10.58 -9.48 -15.72
C VAL A 31 -9.11 -9.02 -15.84
N LYS A 32 -8.88 -7.81 -16.35
CA LYS A 32 -7.52 -7.29 -16.59
C LYS A 32 -7.00 -6.41 -15.46
N SER A 33 -7.89 -5.83 -14.67
CA SER A 33 -7.55 -4.90 -13.58
C SER A 33 -8.60 -4.98 -12.49
N ILE A 34 -8.17 -4.91 -11.24
CA ILE A 34 -9.03 -4.83 -10.06
C ILE A 34 -9.96 -3.60 -10.11
N THR A 35 -9.53 -2.52 -10.77
CA THR A 35 -10.34 -1.30 -10.92
C THR A 35 -11.60 -1.48 -11.77
N LYS A 36 -11.73 -2.61 -12.46
CA LYS A 36 -12.92 -2.97 -13.25
C LYS A 36 -13.96 -3.74 -12.42
N LEU A 37 -13.60 -4.14 -11.21
CA LEU A 37 -14.48 -4.77 -10.24
C LEU A 37 -15.04 -3.67 -9.31
N GLY A 38 -16.28 -3.82 -8.89
CA GLY A 38 -17.00 -2.81 -8.11
C GLY A 38 -18.20 -2.25 -8.85
N GLY A 39 -18.95 -1.37 -8.19
CA GLY A 39 -20.18 -0.79 -8.71
C GLY A 39 -19.98 0.16 -9.89
N LEU A 40 -21.07 0.50 -10.57
CA LEU A 40 -21.08 1.31 -11.82
C LEU A 40 -20.35 2.66 -11.71
N PHE A 41 -20.19 3.20 -10.50
CA PHE A 41 -19.54 4.48 -10.20
C PHE A 41 -18.35 4.34 -9.26
N SER A 42 -17.85 3.11 -8.98
CA SER A 42 -16.70 2.89 -8.10
C SER A 42 -15.44 2.58 -8.91
N PHE A 43 -14.31 3.06 -8.39
CA PHE A 43 -12.98 2.75 -8.91
C PHE A 43 -12.42 1.55 -8.15
N GLY A 44 -12.94 0.33 -8.45
CA GLY A 44 -12.58 -0.91 -7.77
C GLY A 44 -13.43 -1.23 -6.55
N PRO A 45 -13.22 -2.38 -5.90
CA PRO A 45 -14.07 -2.94 -4.85
C PRO A 45 -13.69 -2.51 -3.42
N TRP A 46 -12.89 -1.46 -3.25
CA TRP A 46 -12.39 -1.05 -1.93
C TRP A 46 -13.46 -0.47 -1.00
N GLY A 47 -14.59 -0.07 -1.55
CA GLY A 47 -15.77 0.40 -0.82
C GLY A 47 -16.79 -0.68 -0.50
N ASP A 48 -16.56 -1.92 -0.89
CA ASP A 48 -17.47 -3.04 -0.62
C ASP A 48 -17.34 -3.47 0.85
N ASP A 49 -18.45 -3.93 1.42
CA ASP A 49 -18.49 -4.46 2.79
C ASP A 49 -17.71 -5.77 2.87
N VAL A 50 -16.67 -5.82 3.70
CA VAL A 50 -15.77 -6.99 3.75
C VAL A 50 -15.75 -7.69 5.11
N ILE A 51 -16.01 -6.98 6.20
CA ILE A 51 -15.99 -7.58 7.55
C ILE A 51 -16.89 -6.81 8.51
N THR A 52 -17.52 -7.54 9.45
CA THR A 52 -18.27 -6.93 10.56
C THR A 52 -17.56 -7.21 11.87
N ILE A 53 -17.18 -6.15 12.60
CA ILE A 53 -16.55 -6.23 13.91
C ILE A 53 -17.44 -5.52 14.93
N THR A 54 -17.87 -6.22 15.96
CA THR A 54 -18.76 -5.68 17.02
C THR A 54 -20.00 -4.96 16.50
N GLY A 55 -20.60 -5.48 15.41
CA GLY A 55 -21.79 -4.90 14.79
C GLY A 55 -21.51 -3.72 13.84
N GLN A 56 -20.25 -3.34 13.62
CA GLN A 56 -19.83 -2.33 12.66
C GLN A 56 -19.28 -3.01 11.41
N THR A 57 -19.92 -2.80 10.28
CA THR A 57 -19.41 -3.25 8.99
C THR A 57 -18.36 -2.31 8.47
N LEU A 58 -17.23 -2.85 8.02
CA LEU A 58 -16.08 -2.12 7.53
C LEU A 58 -15.77 -2.50 6.09
N THR A 59 -15.34 -1.51 5.34
CA THR A 59 -14.75 -1.65 4.00
C THR A 59 -13.22 -1.60 4.09
N LEU A 60 -12.51 -1.92 3.00
CA LEU A 60 -11.05 -1.72 2.95
C LEU A 60 -10.68 -0.24 3.05
N ASN A 61 -11.47 0.65 2.45
CA ASN A 61 -11.29 2.09 2.58
C ASN A 61 -11.40 2.55 4.05
N ASP A 62 -12.33 1.98 4.82
CA ASP A 62 -12.43 2.30 6.25
C ASP A 62 -11.18 1.87 7.02
N ILE A 63 -10.69 0.65 6.76
CA ILE A 63 -9.51 0.12 7.43
C ILE A 63 -8.28 0.97 7.09
N GLU A 64 -8.03 1.26 5.82
CA GLU A 64 -6.86 2.03 5.41
C GLU A 64 -6.98 3.50 5.77
N HIS A 65 -8.06 4.17 5.34
CA HIS A 65 -8.13 5.63 5.37
C HIS A 65 -8.72 6.20 6.65
N ARG A 66 -9.48 5.43 7.41
CA ARG A 66 -10.11 5.88 8.67
C ARG A 66 -9.47 5.28 9.92
N ILE A 67 -8.73 4.19 9.78
CA ILE A 67 -8.09 3.51 10.91
C ILE A 67 -6.56 3.56 10.78
N LEU A 68 -5.97 2.89 9.78
CA LEU A 68 -4.51 2.77 9.72
C LEU A 68 -3.81 4.11 9.57
N ARG A 69 -4.14 4.89 8.57
CA ARG A 69 -3.48 6.16 8.27
C ARG A 69 -3.61 7.20 9.38
N PRO A 70 -4.83 7.56 9.87
CA PRO A 70 -4.97 8.63 10.85
C PRO A 70 -4.55 8.25 12.27
N ILE A 71 -4.66 6.97 12.67
CA ILE A 71 -4.36 6.55 14.03
C ILE A 71 -2.85 6.35 14.23
N TRP A 72 -2.17 5.71 13.28
CA TRP A 72 -0.73 5.45 13.42
C TRP A 72 0.14 6.50 12.75
N ASN A 73 -0.36 7.16 11.72
CA ASN A 73 0.38 8.19 10.98
C ASN A 73 1.79 7.73 10.57
N ASP A 74 1.89 6.46 10.18
CA ASP A 74 3.13 5.84 9.72
C ASP A 74 3.05 5.57 8.22
N PRO A 75 3.81 6.29 7.39
CA PRO A 75 3.74 6.14 5.94
C PRO A 75 4.21 4.75 5.46
N ARG A 76 4.88 3.97 6.30
CA ARG A 76 5.27 2.60 5.95
C ARG A 76 4.08 1.65 5.81
N THR A 77 2.90 2.03 6.33
CA THR A 77 1.66 1.25 6.11
C THR A 77 1.33 1.10 4.64
N HIS A 78 1.68 2.09 3.79
CA HIS A 78 1.49 2.01 2.34
C HIS A 78 2.30 0.89 1.68
N TYR A 79 3.35 0.36 2.32
CA TYR A 79 4.12 -0.76 1.82
C TYR A 79 3.65 -2.13 2.34
N ALA A 80 2.73 -2.12 3.29
CA ALA A 80 2.16 -3.34 3.89
C ALA A 80 0.82 -3.74 3.28
N VAL A 81 0.05 -2.77 2.77
CA VAL A 81 -1.24 -3.01 2.12
C VAL A 81 -1.05 -3.38 0.63
N ASN A 82 -1.91 -4.24 0.11
CA ASN A 82 -1.85 -4.71 -1.28
C ASN A 82 -3.21 -4.58 -1.95
N CYS A 83 -3.24 -4.17 -3.20
CA CYS A 83 -4.45 -3.95 -3.99
C CYS A 83 -4.52 -4.84 -5.25
N ALA A 84 -3.86 -5.99 -5.26
CA ALA A 84 -3.86 -6.97 -6.34
C ALA A 84 -3.38 -6.45 -7.71
N SER A 85 -2.75 -5.28 -7.78
CA SER A 85 -2.17 -4.73 -9.02
C SER A 85 -0.66 -4.93 -9.11
N LEU A 86 -0.12 -4.88 -10.32
CA LEU A 86 1.32 -4.96 -10.55
C LEU A 86 2.09 -3.80 -9.91
N GLY A 87 1.51 -2.60 -9.88
CA GLY A 87 2.10 -1.42 -9.24
C GLY A 87 2.12 -1.45 -7.72
N CYS A 88 1.37 -2.37 -7.09
CA CYS A 88 1.27 -2.47 -5.64
C CYS A 88 2.55 -3.01 -4.99
N PRO A 89 2.86 -2.62 -3.74
CA PRO A 89 3.85 -3.31 -2.93
C PRO A 89 3.55 -4.80 -2.82
N ASN A 90 4.60 -5.62 -2.73
CA ASN A 90 4.41 -7.06 -2.59
C ASN A 90 3.88 -7.42 -1.20
N LEU A 91 3.03 -8.45 -1.13
CA LEU A 91 2.64 -9.04 0.14
C LEU A 91 3.88 -9.53 0.90
N GLN A 92 3.86 -9.34 2.22
CA GLN A 92 4.91 -9.88 3.05
C GLN A 92 4.74 -11.40 3.20
N PRO A 93 5.84 -12.17 3.19
CA PRO A 93 5.77 -13.63 3.29
C PRO A 93 5.36 -14.14 4.68
N GLN A 94 5.30 -13.25 5.65
CA GLN A 94 4.93 -13.53 7.04
C GLN A 94 3.78 -12.63 7.49
N ALA A 95 2.91 -13.16 8.33
CA ALA A 95 1.88 -12.37 8.98
C ALA A 95 2.51 -11.36 9.97
N PHE A 96 1.97 -10.16 10.00
CA PHE A 96 2.35 -9.15 10.99
C PHE A 96 1.94 -9.59 12.40
N THR A 97 2.84 -9.41 13.34
CA THR A 97 2.65 -9.67 14.78
C THR A 97 3.21 -8.49 15.57
N SER A 98 2.86 -8.36 16.87
CA SER A 98 3.45 -7.32 17.72
C SER A 98 4.98 -7.37 17.79
N SER A 99 5.57 -8.56 17.61
CA SER A 99 7.03 -8.75 17.71
C SER A 99 7.79 -8.52 16.40
N ASN A 100 7.13 -8.56 15.22
CA ASN A 100 7.81 -8.43 13.94
C ASN A 100 7.33 -7.24 13.08
N THR A 101 6.29 -6.51 13.51
CA THR A 101 5.67 -5.43 12.72
C THR A 101 6.70 -4.39 12.27
N GLU A 102 7.55 -3.89 13.17
CA GLU A 102 8.56 -2.90 12.85
C GLU A 102 9.55 -3.41 11.79
N ALA A 103 10.07 -4.61 11.98
CA ALA A 103 11.03 -5.22 11.03
C ALA A 103 10.39 -5.45 9.65
N LEU A 104 9.14 -5.91 9.60
CA LEU A 104 8.44 -6.13 8.33
C LEU A 104 8.10 -4.82 7.61
N LEU A 105 7.71 -3.75 8.33
CA LEU A 105 7.47 -2.44 7.75
C LEU A 105 8.75 -1.83 7.15
N GLU A 106 9.87 -1.92 7.87
CA GLU A 106 11.18 -1.49 7.38
C GLU A 106 11.59 -2.28 6.14
N GLN A 107 11.44 -3.60 6.17
CA GLN A 107 11.74 -4.47 5.02
C GLN A 107 10.85 -4.15 3.82
N ALA A 108 9.55 -3.96 4.03
CA ALA A 108 8.60 -3.62 2.97
C ALA A 108 8.95 -2.29 2.32
N ALA A 109 9.23 -1.26 3.13
CA ALA A 109 9.65 0.06 2.65
C ALA A 109 10.95 -0.04 1.82
N SER A 110 11.97 -0.70 2.36
CA SER A 110 13.25 -0.87 1.66
C SER A 110 13.08 -1.63 0.34
N THR A 111 12.31 -2.72 0.37
CA THR A 111 12.07 -3.55 -0.83
C THR A 111 11.32 -2.79 -1.91
N PHE A 112 10.25 -2.09 -1.54
CA PHE A 112 9.44 -1.36 -2.52
C PHE A 112 10.18 -0.16 -3.10
N ILE A 113 10.77 0.69 -2.26
CA ILE A 113 11.48 1.89 -2.69
C ILE A 113 12.64 1.55 -3.63
N ASN A 114 13.35 0.44 -3.40
CA ASN A 114 14.47 0.03 -4.26
C ASN A 114 14.05 -0.85 -5.45
N SER A 115 12.75 -1.09 -5.63
CA SER A 115 12.22 -1.78 -6.80
C SER A 115 11.88 -0.81 -7.94
N ASN A 116 11.77 -1.33 -9.16
CA ASN A 116 11.28 -0.55 -10.30
C ASN A 116 9.83 -0.07 -10.15
N LYS A 117 9.04 -0.67 -9.23
CA LYS A 117 7.69 -0.22 -8.90
C LYS A 117 7.72 1.05 -8.03
N GLY A 118 8.69 1.15 -7.12
CA GLY A 118 8.83 2.27 -6.20
C GLY A 118 9.48 3.48 -6.83
N VAL A 119 10.64 3.28 -7.45
CA VAL A 119 11.38 4.36 -8.12
C VAL A 119 12.22 3.86 -9.29
N ASN A 120 12.22 4.63 -10.38
CA ASN A 120 13.08 4.44 -11.53
C ASN A 120 13.77 5.76 -11.87
N ILE A 121 15.10 5.84 -11.70
CA ILE A 121 15.89 7.05 -11.95
C ILE A 121 16.64 6.90 -13.26
N LYS A 122 16.47 7.88 -14.17
CA LYS A 122 17.17 7.98 -15.45
C LYS A 122 17.72 9.40 -15.62
N GLY A 123 19.01 9.57 -15.43
CA GLY A 123 19.66 10.88 -15.47
C GLY A 123 19.10 11.82 -14.38
N ASP A 124 18.57 12.95 -14.78
CA ASP A 124 17.96 13.98 -13.93
C ASP A 124 16.45 13.77 -13.70
N LYS A 125 15.90 12.64 -14.12
CA LYS A 125 14.47 12.33 -14.00
C LYS A 125 14.25 11.09 -13.14
N ALA A 126 13.35 11.19 -12.18
CA ALA A 126 12.83 10.07 -11.40
C ALA A 126 11.36 9.84 -11.74
N THR A 127 10.99 8.59 -12.04
CA THR A 127 9.60 8.15 -12.07
C THR A 127 9.31 7.39 -10.78
N LEU A 128 8.41 7.91 -9.98
CA LEU A 128 7.99 7.36 -8.69
C LEU A 128 6.65 6.64 -8.85
N SER A 129 6.36 5.69 -7.95
CA SER A 129 5.02 5.16 -7.83
C SER A 129 4.01 6.27 -7.54
N SER A 130 2.83 6.23 -8.18
CA SER A 130 1.75 7.19 -7.90
C SER A 130 1.24 7.12 -6.46
N ILE A 131 1.56 6.08 -5.69
CA ILE A 131 1.31 6.02 -4.24
C ILE A 131 1.88 7.27 -3.54
N TYR A 132 3.06 7.75 -3.96
CA TYR A 132 3.71 8.93 -3.37
C TYR A 132 3.02 10.25 -3.71
N ASP A 133 2.31 10.31 -4.84
CA ASP A 133 1.49 11.46 -5.22
C ASP A 133 0.13 11.42 -4.48
N TRP A 134 -0.55 10.29 -4.51
CA TRP A 134 -1.86 10.13 -3.88
C TRP A 134 -1.82 10.36 -2.37
N PHE A 135 -0.75 9.93 -1.72
CA PHE A 135 -0.58 9.96 -0.26
C PHE A 135 0.55 10.89 0.20
N ALA A 136 0.89 11.92 -0.60
CA ALA A 136 2.00 12.84 -0.30
C ALA A 136 1.92 13.45 1.11
N GLU A 137 0.71 13.69 1.61
CA GLU A 137 0.46 14.26 2.93
C GLU A 137 1.02 13.38 4.07
N ASP A 138 0.92 12.05 3.94
CA ASP A 138 1.35 11.10 4.97
C ASP A 138 2.87 11.10 5.17
N PHE A 139 3.62 11.61 4.19
CA PHE A 139 5.09 11.70 4.26
C PHE A 139 5.60 13.03 4.82
N LYS A 140 4.73 14.04 5.02
CA LYS A 140 5.14 15.39 5.45
C LYS A 140 5.88 15.40 6.78
N ALA A 141 5.42 14.62 7.76
CA ALA A 141 6.08 14.53 9.07
C ALA A 141 7.52 14.01 8.99
N GLN A 142 7.89 13.35 7.89
CA GLN A 142 9.24 12.83 7.64
C GLN A 142 10.07 13.70 6.70
N GLY A 143 9.62 14.92 6.42
CA GLY A 143 10.30 15.85 5.51
C GLY A 143 9.85 15.73 4.05
N GLY A 144 8.74 15.00 3.80
CA GLY A 144 8.18 14.78 2.47
C GLY A 144 8.66 13.48 1.82
N VAL A 145 8.12 13.19 0.64
CA VAL A 145 8.32 11.93 -0.08
C VAL A 145 9.80 11.63 -0.33
N ILE A 146 10.54 12.56 -0.90
CA ILE A 146 11.97 12.33 -1.24
C ILE A 146 12.81 12.13 0.03
N ALA A 147 12.57 12.89 1.09
CA ALA A 147 13.28 12.72 2.36
C ALA A 147 13.00 11.37 3.01
N HIS A 148 11.74 10.91 2.96
CA HIS A 148 11.37 9.57 3.40
C HIS A 148 12.09 8.49 2.59
N MET A 149 12.01 8.56 1.26
CA MET A 149 12.60 7.56 0.37
C MET A 149 14.12 7.52 0.46
N ALA A 150 14.77 8.66 0.69
CA ALA A 150 16.23 8.76 0.85
C ALA A 150 16.77 7.98 2.06
N LYS A 151 15.94 7.71 3.07
CA LYS A 151 16.32 6.83 4.20
C LYS A 151 16.59 5.40 3.75
N TYR A 152 15.92 4.95 2.69
CA TYR A 152 15.98 3.58 2.16
C TYR A 152 16.81 3.47 0.89
N SER A 153 16.95 4.57 0.13
CA SER A 153 17.66 4.57 -1.15
C SER A 153 18.63 5.75 -1.25
N PRO A 154 19.94 5.51 -1.09
CA PRO A 154 20.96 6.57 -1.21
C PRO A 154 20.91 7.34 -2.53
N LYS A 155 20.36 6.73 -3.60
CA LYS A 155 20.20 7.36 -4.92
C LYS A 155 19.28 8.60 -4.89
N LEU A 156 18.44 8.72 -3.87
CA LEU A 156 17.50 9.83 -3.69
C LEU A 156 18.02 10.90 -2.71
N THR A 157 19.19 10.70 -2.10
CA THR A 157 19.78 11.68 -1.20
C THR A 157 20.14 12.94 -1.98
N GLY A 158 19.48 14.06 -1.64
CA GLY A 158 19.67 15.33 -2.34
C GLY A 158 19.15 15.36 -3.78
N PHE A 159 18.29 14.43 -4.18
CA PHE A 159 17.72 14.43 -5.53
C PHE A 159 16.88 15.70 -5.75
N ALA A 160 17.26 16.48 -6.75
CA ALA A 160 16.62 17.73 -7.14
C ALA A 160 16.18 17.74 -8.62
N GLY A 161 16.13 16.55 -9.24
CA GLY A 161 15.72 16.38 -10.62
C GLY A 161 14.20 16.44 -10.80
N LYS A 162 13.75 16.18 -12.02
CA LYS A 162 12.33 16.15 -12.35
C LYS A 162 11.68 14.86 -11.79
N ILE A 163 10.47 15.01 -11.27
CA ILE A 163 9.67 13.88 -10.75
C ILE A 163 8.44 13.72 -11.64
N ASP A 164 8.22 12.49 -12.10
CA ASP A 164 6.98 12.01 -12.68
C ASP A 164 6.43 10.87 -11.83
N TYR A 165 5.16 10.54 -12.02
CA TYR A 165 4.48 9.47 -11.32
C TYR A 165 3.89 8.47 -12.31
N ASP A 166 3.92 7.18 -11.94
CA ASP A 166 3.33 6.09 -12.75
C ASP A 166 2.80 4.99 -11.83
N TYR A 167 1.80 4.25 -12.33
CA TYR A 167 1.23 3.12 -11.60
C TYR A 167 0.60 2.09 -12.54
N ASP A 168 1.01 0.84 -12.41
CA ASP A 168 0.46 -0.26 -13.21
C ASP A 168 -0.74 -0.92 -12.52
N TRP A 169 -1.93 -0.63 -13.02
CA TRP A 169 -3.20 -1.19 -12.54
C TRP A 169 -3.52 -2.58 -13.10
N ALA A 170 -2.67 -3.17 -13.94
CA ALA A 170 -2.88 -4.54 -14.38
C ALA A 170 -2.85 -5.51 -13.19
N LEU A 171 -3.67 -6.56 -13.26
CA LEU A 171 -3.69 -7.58 -12.21
C LEU A 171 -2.32 -8.24 -12.05
N ASN A 172 -1.92 -8.43 -10.79
CA ASN A 172 -0.73 -9.19 -10.42
C ASN A 172 -1.03 -10.70 -10.53
N LYS A 173 -1.16 -11.19 -11.76
CA LYS A 173 -1.39 -12.61 -12.08
C LYS A 173 -0.18 -13.19 -12.80
N LYS A 174 0.17 -14.41 -12.47
CA LYS A 174 1.10 -15.24 -13.25
C LYS A 174 0.35 -15.98 -14.35
#